data_6d9342608f4363bf459738ffc76446b6
#
_entry.id   6d9342608f4363bf459738ffc76446b6
#
_cell.length_a   1.000
_cell.length_b   1.000
_cell.length_c   1.000
_cell.angle_alpha   90.00
_cell.angle_beta   90.00
_cell.angle_gamma   90.00
#
_symmetry.space_group_name_H-M   'P 1'
#
loop_
_entity.id
_entity.type
_entity.pdbx_description
1 polymer ?
#
loop_
_entity_poly.entity_id
_entity_poly.type
_entity_poly.pdbx_seq_one_letter_code
_entity_poly.pdbx_strand_id
1 'polypeptide(L)'
;MYPAQPQPSTLKEIRLHGTKSFPCAVYRTRSGRKGTLVKHHWHDEVEILYFSGGAFRLDINMEQFPIHSECLYFINPGELHSIITESAGSYEDAVVFSPDTLSFDSCDTAQVQLIQPIKQGRMRFPRCLTPQHPAFGALQSAFMDILHTFRRAQQKEAFQSETFQEKISWEQPTQNELPGDLSAVTDDLTSQLYIKASLLFLLATLSEHRLFTPTEADYDKRVEDIKAVLTYIKDNYKEKIYISDLAAQISLNEQYFCRFFKKAIGRTPMEYINEYRIKQTRRLLEESDLPITDICLECGYNNLGNFLREFRKQTGTTPLQYRKQSRKVIIS
;
A
#
# COMPACT_ATOMS: atom_id res chain seq x y z
N MET A 1 19.13 -6.49 17.64
CA MET A 1 18.58 -5.54 16.66
C MET A 1 18.78 -6.17 15.28
N TYR A 2 17.76 -6.81 14.71
CA TYR A 2 17.85 -7.36 13.37
C TYR A 2 17.62 -6.21 12.40
N PRO A 3 18.47 -6.01 11.37
CA PRO A 3 18.21 -5.00 10.35
C PRO A 3 16.89 -5.32 9.65
N ALA A 4 16.03 -4.30 9.50
CA ALA A 4 14.82 -4.41 8.73
C ALA A 4 15.16 -4.95 7.33
N GLN A 5 14.58 -6.11 6.97
CA GLN A 5 14.82 -6.68 5.64
C GLN A 5 14.33 -5.70 4.59
N PRO A 6 15.16 -5.37 3.59
CA PRO A 6 14.76 -4.45 2.54
C PRO A 6 13.60 -5.04 1.75
N GLN A 7 12.47 -4.36 1.75
CA GLN A 7 11.28 -4.82 1.05
C GLN A 7 11.51 -4.84 -0.46
N PRO A 8 11.19 -5.94 -1.14
CA PRO A 8 11.29 -6.03 -2.59
C PRO A 8 10.33 -5.03 -3.23
N SER A 9 10.80 -4.39 -4.28
CA SER A 9 10.15 -3.30 -5.01
C SER A 9 9.06 -3.78 -5.97
N THR A 10 8.14 -4.61 -5.51
CA THR A 10 6.98 -5.04 -6.28
C THR A 10 5.82 -4.09 -6.06
N LEU A 11 4.94 -3.93 -7.05
CA LEU A 11 3.65 -3.28 -6.79
C LEU A 11 2.74 -4.16 -5.93
N LYS A 12 2.93 -5.47 -5.92
CA LYS A 12 2.37 -6.31 -4.87
C LYS A 12 3.13 -5.97 -3.58
N GLU A 13 2.43 -5.49 -2.60
CA GLU A 13 2.98 -5.27 -1.29
C GLU A 13 3.26 -6.64 -0.65
N ILE A 14 4.51 -6.84 -0.18
CA ILE A 14 4.93 -8.09 0.48
C ILE A 14 4.93 -7.89 1.99
N ARG A 15 4.62 -6.69 2.42
CA ARG A 15 4.52 -6.37 3.85
C ARG A 15 3.39 -7.20 4.47
N LEU A 16 3.69 -7.84 5.59
CA LEU A 16 2.68 -8.47 6.41
C LEU A 16 1.97 -7.38 7.23
N HIS A 17 0.69 -7.21 7.01
CA HIS A 17 -0.14 -6.30 7.81
C HIS A 17 -0.57 -6.99 9.11
N GLY A 18 0.07 -6.64 10.21
CA GLY A 18 -0.05 -7.35 11.48
C GLY A 18 0.95 -8.50 11.62
N THR A 19 0.53 -9.63 12.19
CA THR A 19 1.35 -10.85 12.27
C THR A 19 0.71 -12.01 11.51
N LYS A 20 1.45 -13.13 11.38
CA LYS A 20 0.90 -14.35 10.76
C LYS A 20 -0.30 -14.91 11.54
N SER A 21 -0.34 -14.74 12.86
CA SER A 21 -1.42 -15.22 13.73
C SER A 21 -2.60 -14.23 13.79
N PHE A 22 -2.36 -12.95 13.57
CA PHE A 22 -3.37 -11.91 13.56
C PHE A 22 -3.08 -10.89 12.44
N PRO A 23 -3.46 -11.17 11.19
CA PRO A 23 -3.18 -10.33 10.03
C PRO A 23 -4.15 -9.14 9.96
N CYS A 24 -3.95 -8.18 10.87
CA CYS A 24 -4.67 -6.91 10.92
C CYS A 24 -3.72 -5.81 11.42
N ALA A 25 -3.72 -4.67 10.77
CA ALA A 25 -2.91 -3.50 11.11
C ALA A 25 -3.67 -2.20 10.89
N VAL A 26 -3.25 -1.13 11.56
CA VAL A 26 -3.75 0.22 11.32
C VAL A 26 -2.59 1.15 10.96
N TYR A 27 -2.90 2.14 10.15
CA TYR A 27 -1.94 3.14 9.69
C TYR A 27 -2.56 4.52 9.82
N ARG A 28 -1.72 5.51 10.13
CA ARG A 28 -2.05 6.92 9.97
C ARG A 28 -0.97 7.58 9.16
N THR A 29 -1.32 8.07 7.98
CA THR A 29 -0.39 8.74 7.10
C THR A 29 -0.72 10.22 7.03
N ARG A 30 0.29 11.06 7.32
CA ARG A 30 0.16 12.51 7.28
C ARG A 30 1.02 13.09 6.17
N SER A 31 0.47 14.01 5.41
CA SER A 31 1.21 14.72 4.39
C SER A 31 1.76 16.04 4.90
N GLY A 32 3.08 16.22 4.79
CA GLY A 32 3.73 17.52 5.00
C GLY A 32 3.60 18.48 3.80
N ARG A 33 3.25 17.96 2.61
CA ARG A 33 3.15 18.71 1.35
C ARG A 33 2.25 18.01 0.33
N LYS A 34 1.78 18.75 -0.68
CA LYS A 34 1.09 18.18 -1.84
C LYS A 34 1.96 17.16 -2.57
N GLY A 35 1.40 16.00 -2.94
CA GLY A 35 2.09 14.96 -3.69
C GLY A 35 1.58 13.55 -3.40
N THR A 36 2.33 12.55 -3.84
CA THR A 36 2.00 11.14 -3.61
C THR A 36 2.18 10.80 -2.14
N LEU A 37 1.08 10.46 -1.47
CA LEU A 37 1.05 10.00 -0.09
C LEU A 37 1.34 8.50 -0.04
N VAL A 38 0.59 7.72 -0.82
CA VAL A 38 0.79 6.28 -0.99
C VAL A 38 1.02 5.98 -2.46
N LYS A 39 2.12 5.30 -2.80
CA LYS A 39 2.44 4.93 -4.17
C LYS A 39 1.52 3.81 -4.65
N HIS A 40 1.38 3.66 -5.97
CA HIS A 40 0.65 2.54 -6.56
C HIS A 40 1.17 1.21 -6.02
N HIS A 41 0.27 0.43 -5.43
CA HIS A 41 0.51 -0.93 -4.95
C HIS A 41 -0.81 -1.71 -4.91
N TRP A 42 -0.73 -2.99 -4.64
CA TRP A 42 -1.87 -3.86 -4.36
C TRP A 42 -1.45 -4.95 -3.38
N HIS A 43 -2.40 -5.46 -2.63
CA HIS A 43 -2.24 -6.52 -1.63
C HIS A 43 -3.47 -7.42 -1.60
N ASP A 44 -3.39 -8.55 -0.89
CA ASP A 44 -4.47 -9.53 -0.83
C ASP A 44 -5.46 -9.27 0.33
N GLU A 45 -5.20 -8.24 1.13
CA GLU A 45 -6.01 -7.82 2.27
C GLU A 45 -7.12 -6.85 1.82
N VAL A 46 -8.13 -6.72 2.67
CA VAL A 46 -9.10 -5.62 2.61
C VAL A 46 -8.50 -4.41 3.30
N GLU A 47 -8.60 -3.24 2.68
CA GLU A 47 -8.22 -1.98 3.31
C GLU A 47 -9.41 -1.05 3.41
N ILE A 48 -9.61 -0.47 4.58
CA ILE A 48 -10.61 0.56 4.83
C ILE A 48 -9.88 1.85 5.11
N LEU A 49 -10.12 2.86 4.27
CA LEU A 49 -9.56 4.20 4.40
C LEU A 49 -10.62 5.14 4.98
N TYR A 50 -10.24 5.92 5.99
CA TYR A 50 -11.07 6.98 6.51
C TYR A 50 -10.42 8.33 6.28
N PHE A 51 -11.15 9.21 5.62
CA PHE A 51 -10.79 10.59 5.39
C PHE A 51 -11.71 11.48 6.24
N SER A 52 -11.17 12.17 7.23
CA SER A 52 -11.94 13.10 8.06
C SER A 52 -12.14 14.47 7.41
N GLY A 53 -11.42 14.75 6.32
CA GLY A 53 -11.43 15.98 5.55
C GLY A 53 -10.12 16.14 4.78
N GLY A 54 -9.95 17.29 4.10
CA GLY A 54 -8.82 17.55 3.23
C GLY A 54 -9.15 17.31 1.76
N ALA A 55 -8.15 17.49 0.90
CA ALA A 55 -8.27 17.25 -0.53
C ALA A 55 -7.32 16.12 -0.94
N PHE A 56 -7.89 15.00 -1.38
CA PHE A 56 -7.15 13.83 -1.84
C PHE A 56 -7.66 13.39 -3.20
N ARG A 57 -6.83 12.62 -3.90
CA ARG A 57 -7.23 11.83 -5.05
C ARG A 57 -6.80 10.38 -4.80
N LEU A 58 -7.77 9.51 -4.79
CA LEU A 58 -7.58 8.08 -4.69
C LEU A 58 -7.67 7.49 -6.10
N ASP A 59 -6.62 6.83 -6.56
CA ASP A 59 -6.61 6.12 -7.83
C ASP A 59 -6.81 4.63 -7.52
N ILE A 60 -7.90 4.01 -8.01
CA ILE A 60 -8.18 2.58 -7.83
C ILE A 60 -8.45 1.96 -9.19
N ASN A 61 -7.68 0.94 -9.57
CA ASN A 61 -7.90 0.17 -10.80
C ASN A 61 -8.11 1.08 -12.04
N MET A 62 -7.28 2.13 -12.20
CA MET A 62 -7.33 3.09 -13.30
C MET A 62 -8.49 4.10 -13.26
N GLU A 63 -9.28 4.11 -12.20
CA GLU A 63 -10.31 5.11 -11.96
C GLU A 63 -9.85 6.10 -10.89
N GLN A 64 -10.22 7.37 -11.07
CA GLN A 64 -9.84 8.44 -10.15
C GLN A 64 -11.03 8.88 -9.33
N PHE A 65 -10.85 8.92 -8.03
CA PHE A 65 -11.86 9.33 -7.06
C PHE A 65 -11.37 10.56 -6.30
N PRO A 66 -11.88 11.77 -6.63
CA PRO A 66 -11.56 12.96 -5.85
C PRO A 66 -12.29 12.90 -4.50
N ILE A 67 -11.57 13.26 -3.43
CA ILE A 67 -12.08 13.25 -2.05
C ILE A 67 -11.93 14.68 -1.51
N HIS A 68 -13.05 15.29 -1.13
CA HIS A 68 -13.11 16.66 -0.60
C HIS A 68 -13.87 16.76 0.72
N SER A 69 -14.44 15.67 1.19
CA SER A 69 -15.25 15.62 2.40
C SER A 69 -15.03 14.31 3.16
N GLU A 70 -15.56 14.26 4.35
CA GLU A 70 -15.53 13.06 5.17
C GLU A 70 -16.14 11.85 4.47
N CYS A 71 -15.42 10.71 4.49
CA CYS A 71 -15.88 9.47 3.87
C CYS A 71 -15.06 8.25 4.32
N LEU A 72 -15.65 7.08 4.12
CA LEU A 72 -15.00 5.77 4.18
C LEU A 72 -14.86 5.23 2.76
N TYR A 73 -13.65 4.82 2.38
CA TYR A 73 -13.35 4.08 1.15
C TYR A 73 -12.92 2.66 1.47
N PHE A 74 -13.32 1.72 0.62
CA PHE A 74 -12.93 0.32 0.73
C PHE A 74 -12.12 -0.08 -0.50
N ILE A 75 -10.94 -0.61 -0.24
CA ILE A 75 -10.08 -1.25 -1.23
C ILE A 75 -10.26 -2.75 -1.08
N ASN A 76 -10.72 -3.40 -2.14
CA ASN A 76 -10.93 -4.84 -2.13
C ASN A 76 -9.61 -5.58 -2.38
N PRO A 77 -9.48 -6.84 -1.94
CA PRO A 77 -8.31 -7.65 -2.21
C PRO A 77 -7.87 -7.60 -3.67
N GLY A 78 -6.59 -7.36 -3.89
CA GLY A 78 -6.01 -7.31 -5.23
C GLY A 78 -6.27 -6.03 -6.03
N GLU A 79 -6.93 -5.02 -5.52
CA GLU A 79 -7.12 -3.76 -6.23
C GLU A 79 -5.82 -2.94 -6.23
N LEU A 80 -5.41 -2.53 -7.43
CA LEU A 80 -4.28 -1.61 -7.60
C LEU A 80 -4.72 -0.20 -7.20
N HIS A 81 -4.05 0.39 -6.19
CA HIS A 81 -4.45 1.70 -5.70
C HIS A 81 -3.27 2.59 -5.31
N SER A 82 -3.53 3.90 -5.24
CA SER A 82 -2.59 4.92 -4.74
C SER A 82 -3.33 6.11 -4.17
N ILE A 83 -2.70 6.84 -3.24
CA ILE A 83 -3.27 8.03 -2.63
C ILE A 83 -2.37 9.23 -2.94
N ILE A 84 -2.98 10.28 -3.46
CA ILE A 84 -2.33 11.56 -3.71
C ILE A 84 -3.03 12.61 -2.86
N THR A 85 -2.26 13.38 -2.09
CA THR A 85 -2.81 14.53 -1.37
C THR A 85 -2.67 15.80 -2.20
N GLU A 86 -3.71 16.59 -2.22
CA GLU A 86 -3.76 17.88 -2.92
C GLU A 86 -3.60 19.06 -1.95
N SER A 87 -3.58 18.81 -0.63
CA SER A 87 -3.36 19.82 0.41
C SER A 87 -2.33 19.34 1.45
N ALA A 88 -1.53 20.27 1.97
CA ALA A 88 -0.62 20.00 3.08
C ALA A 88 -1.41 19.85 4.39
N GLY A 89 -0.87 19.05 5.33
CA GLY A 89 -1.47 18.85 6.64
C GLY A 89 -2.64 17.87 6.68
N SER A 90 -3.07 17.34 5.53
CA SER A 90 -4.09 16.31 5.44
C SER A 90 -3.55 14.97 5.94
N TYR A 91 -4.41 14.19 6.56
CA TYR A 91 -4.08 12.82 7.00
C TYR A 91 -5.23 11.88 6.65
N GLU A 92 -4.90 10.62 6.46
CA GLU A 92 -5.83 9.52 6.33
C GLU A 92 -5.51 8.45 7.39
N ASP A 93 -6.54 7.76 7.82
CA ASP A 93 -6.41 6.58 8.67
C ASP A 93 -6.80 5.35 7.86
N ALA A 94 -6.01 4.27 7.98
CA ALA A 94 -6.27 3.01 7.31
C ALA A 94 -6.37 1.85 8.31
N VAL A 95 -7.29 0.92 8.05
CA VAL A 95 -7.38 -0.40 8.67
C VAL A 95 -7.18 -1.43 7.57
N VAL A 96 -6.12 -2.22 7.65
CA VAL A 96 -5.80 -3.28 6.69
C VAL A 96 -5.93 -4.62 7.40
N PHE A 97 -6.73 -5.54 6.84
CA PHE A 97 -6.92 -6.85 7.44
C PHE A 97 -7.12 -7.95 6.39
N SER A 98 -6.58 -9.13 6.66
CA SER A 98 -6.90 -10.31 5.87
C SER A 98 -8.31 -10.79 6.17
N PRO A 99 -9.13 -11.16 5.16
CA PRO A 99 -10.41 -11.82 5.41
C PRO A 99 -10.29 -13.10 6.26
N ASP A 100 -9.11 -13.71 6.31
CA ASP A 100 -8.83 -14.86 7.17
C ASP A 100 -8.96 -14.55 8.66
N THR A 101 -8.75 -13.29 9.06
CA THR A 101 -8.96 -12.83 10.45
C THR A 101 -10.37 -13.11 10.96
N LEU A 102 -11.35 -13.14 10.03
CA LEU A 102 -12.77 -13.32 10.31
C LEU A 102 -13.29 -14.71 9.96
N SER A 103 -12.41 -15.63 9.52
CA SER A 103 -12.82 -16.99 9.17
C SER A 103 -13.21 -17.78 10.43
N PHE A 104 -14.29 -18.57 10.31
CA PHE A 104 -14.75 -19.53 11.32
C PHE A 104 -14.43 -20.94 10.83
N ASP A 105 -14.16 -21.84 11.77
CA ASP A 105 -14.01 -23.29 11.49
C ASP A 105 -15.36 -23.93 11.16
N SER A 106 -16.45 -23.38 11.70
CA SER A 106 -17.82 -23.84 11.39
C SER A 106 -18.30 -23.27 10.05
N CYS A 107 -18.93 -24.10 9.25
CA CYS A 107 -19.59 -23.70 7.99
C CYS A 107 -20.98 -23.12 8.26
N ASP A 108 -21.07 -22.10 9.09
CA ASP A 108 -22.32 -21.38 9.33
C ASP A 108 -22.70 -20.47 8.15
N THR A 109 -23.86 -19.84 8.24
CA THR A 109 -24.40 -18.96 7.17
C THR A 109 -23.45 -17.77 6.87
N ALA A 110 -22.84 -17.17 7.90
CA ALA A 110 -21.92 -16.03 7.71
C ALA A 110 -20.65 -16.48 6.97
N GLN A 111 -20.10 -17.65 7.34
CA GLN A 111 -18.93 -18.21 6.67
C GLN A 111 -19.21 -18.48 5.19
N VAL A 112 -20.34 -19.19 4.90
CA VAL A 112 -20.66 -19.67 3.55
C VAL A 112 -21.14 -18.54 2.63
N GLN A 113 -22.00 -17.64 3.11
CA GLN A 113 -22.66 -16.63 2.27
C GLN A 113 -21.92 -15.29 2.20
N LEU A 114 -20.99 -15.02 3.11
CA LEU A 114 -20.30 -13.74 3.15
C LEU A 114 -18.77 -13.91 3.15
N ILE A 115 -18.19 -14.51 4.19
CA ILE A 115 -16.73 -14.53 4.39
C ILE A 115 -16.03 -15.31 3.28
N GLN A 116 -16.52 -16.50 2.95
CA GLN A 116 -15.95 -17.33 1.89
C GLN A 116 -16.05 -16.67 0.50
N PRO A 117 -17.17 -16.06 0.07
CA PRO A 117 -17.25 -15.28 -1.15
C PRO A 117 -16.29 -14.07 -1.19
N ILE A 118 -16.10 -13.35 -0.07
CA ILE A 118 -15.10 -12.26 0.02
C ILE A 118 -13.69 -12.82 -0.20
N LYS A 119 -13.31 -13.88 0.52
CA LYS A 119 -12.00 -14.55 0.38
C LYS A 119 -11.73 -15.04 -1.04
N GLN A 120 -12.75 -15.44 -1.75
CA GLN A 120 -12.66 -15.93 -3.13
C GLN A 120 -12.78 -14.82 -4.18
N GLY A 121 -12.85 -13.55 -3.77
CA GLY A 121 -13.01 -12.42 -4.67
C GLY A 121 -14.35 -12.39 -5.42
N ARG A 122 -15.35 -13.20 -5.01
CA ARG A 122 -16.67 -13.26 -5.63
C ARG A 122 -17.64 -12.20 -5.10
N MET A 123 -17.29 -11.59 -3.97
CA MET A 123 -18.07 -10.53 -3.33
C MET A 123 -17.15 -9.37 -2.95
N ARG A 124 -17.61 -8.16 -3.18
CA ARG A 124 -16.85 -6.93 -2.96
C ARG A 124 -17.51 -6.04 -1.93
N PHE A 125 -16.68 -5.33 -1.16
CA PHE A 125 -17.07 -4.20 -0.34
C PHE A 125 -17.52 -3.03 -1.23
N PRO A 126 -18.41 -2.13 -0.70
CA PRO A 126 -18.78 -0.91 -1.41
C PRO A 126 -17.54 -0.03 -1.65
N ARG A 127 -17.58 0.81 -2.68
CA ARG A 127 -16.46 1.68 -2.99
C ARG A 127 -16.30 2.81 -1.97
N CYS A 128 -17.38 3.52 -1.70
CA CYS A 128 -17.36 4.71 -0.86
C CYS A 128 -18.67 4.85 -0.08
N LEU A 129 -18.55 5.29 1.16
CA LEU A 129 -19.68 5.71 2.00
C LEU A 129 -19.40 7.08 2.58
N THR A 130 -20.40 7.94 2.53
CA THR A 130 -20.34 9.31 3.03
C THR A 130 -21.31 9.49 4.21
N PRO A 131 -21.21 10.58 5.01
CA PRO A 131 -22.11 10.85 6.13
C PRO A 131 -23.60 10.85 5.79
N GLN A 132 -23.96 11.01 4.50
CA GLN A 132 -25.35 10.97 4.04
C GLN A 132 -25.94 9.55 4.03
N HIS A 133 -25.10 8.51 4.04
CA HIS A 133 -25.57 7.13 4.04
C HIS A 133 -25.97 6.69 5.46
N PRO A 134 -27.13 6.05 5.68
CA PRO A 134 -27.59 5.65 7.02
C PRO A 134 -26.63 4.76 7.80
N ALA A 135 -25.86 3.91 7.12
CA ALA A 135 -24.85 3.04 7.73
C ALA A 135 -23.58 3.78 8.18
N PHE A 136 -23.34 5.00 7.70
CA PHE A 136 -22.03 5.66 7.87
C PHE A 136 -21.61 5.79 9.33
N GLY A 137 -22.49 6.28 10.21
CA GLY A 137 -22.17 6.51 11.63
C GLY A 137 -21.77 5.21 12.35
N ALA A 138 -22.49 4.10 12.08
CA ALA A 138 -22.17 2.80 12.66
C ALA A 138 -20.82 2.26 12.17
N LEU A 139 -20.55 2.39 10.86
CA LEU A 139 -19.29 1.96 10.25
C LEU A 139 -18.10 2.81 10.72
N GLN A 140 -18.27 4.12 10.82
CA GLN A 140 -17.28 5.03 11.37
C GLN A 140 -16.96 4.70 12.83
N SER A 141 -17.99 4.44 13.67
CA SER A 141 -17.77 4.04 15.06
C SER A 141 -16.96 2.77 15.16
N ALA A 142 -17.32 1.72 14.40
CA ALA A 142 -16.58 0.47 14.38
C ALA A 142 -15.10 0.65 13.91
N PHE A 143 -14.89 1.48 12.90
CA PHE A 143 -13.56 1.85 12.42
C PHE A 143 -12.74 2.55 13.52
N MET A 144 -13.32 3.52 14.22
CA MET A 144 -12.66 4.24 15.31
C MET A 144 -12.37 3.34 16.50
N ASP A 145 -13.24 2.38 16.82
CA ASP A 145 -13.02 1.40 17.89
C ASP A 145 -11.80 0.53 17.61
N ILE A 146 -11.58 0.15 16.35
CA ILE A 146 -10.36 -0.56 15.92
C ILE A 146 -9.14 0.33 16.18
N LEU A 147 -9.13 1.57 15.68
CA LEU A 147 -8.01 2.50 15.87
C LEU A 147 -7.70 2.74 17.36
N HIS A 148 -8.72 2.94 18.18
CA HIS A 148 -8.57 3.16 19.61
C HIS A 148 -8.02 1.92 20.34
N THR A 149 -8.44 0.73 19.91
CA THR A 149 -7.95 -0.52 20.48
C THR A 149 -6.45 -0.70 20.20
N PHE A 150 -6.01 -0.44 18.98
CA PHE A 150 -4.60 -0.47 18.64
C PHE A 150 -3.77 0.55 19.44
N ARG A 151 -4.24 1.79 19.58
CA ARG A 151 -3.56 2.82 20.37
C ARG A 151 -3.43 2.42 21.85
N ARG A 152 -4.49 1.88 22.45
CA ARG A 152 -4.46 1.40 23.85
C ARG A 152 -3.43 0.31 24.07
N ALA A 153 -3.33 -0.64 23.14
CA ALA A 153 -2.39 -1.73 23.27
C ALA A 153 -0.94 -1.22 23.19
N GLN A 154 -0.63 -0.33 22.26
CA GLN A 154 0.69 0.30 22.20
C GLN A 154 1.07 1.04 23.49
N GLN A 155 0.13 1.77 24.08
CA GLN A 155 0.37 2.47 25.34
C GLN A 155 0.67 1.51 26.49
N LYS A 156 -0.03 0.37 26.58
CA LYS A 156 0.23 -0.65 27.61
C LYS A 156 1.64 -1.24 27.49
N GLU A 157 2.10 -1.54 26.27
CA GLU A 157 3.45 -2.10 26.05
C GLU A 157 4.55 -1.06 26.33
N ALA A 158 4.35 0.18 25.92
CA ALA A 158 5.26 1.26 26.24
C ALA A 158 5.42 1.43 27.77
N PHE A 159 4.35 1.22 28.54
CA PHE A 159 4.37 1.30 29.99
C PHE A 159 5.02 0.07 30.66
N GLN A 160 4.99 -1.09 30.02
CA GLN A 160 5.60 -2.32 30.54
C GLN A 160 7.09 -2.47 30.20
N SER A 161 7.58 -1.75 29.16
CA SER A 161 8.99 -1.72 28.85
C SER A 161 9.71 -0.72 29.75
N GLU A 162 10.66 -1.17 30.59
CA GLU A 162 11.47 -0.36 31.51
C GLU A 162 12.33 0.74 30.81
N THR A 163 12.21 0.91 29.50
CA THR A 163 12.85 1.96 28.68
C THR A 163 12.09 3.30 28.68
N PHE A 164 11.13 3.49 29.59
CA PHE A 164 10.22 4.66 29.59
C PHE A 164 10.83 5.97 30.11
N GLN A 165 12.11 6.02 30.52
CA GLN A 165 12.64 7.24 31.14
C GLN A 165 13.32 8.24 30.20
N GLU A 166 13.48 7.99 28.89
CA GLU A 166 14.34 8.91 28.10
C GLU A 166 13.85 9.44 26.75
N LYS A 167 12.65 9.16 26.27
CA LYS A 167 12.21 9.75 24.98
C LYS A 167 10.71 10.08 24.90
N ILE A 168 10.27 11.05 25.69
CA ILE A 168 9.13 11.90 25.28
C ILE A 168 9.72 13.23 24.78
N SER A 169 10.33 13.22 23.64
CA SER A 169 10.41 14.39 22.79
C SER A 169 9.42 14.16 21.64
N TRP A 170 8.38 14.98 21.59
CA TRP A 170 7.46 15.08 20.48
C TRP A 170 8.15 15.74 19.29
N GLU A 171 9.33 15.27 18.90
CA GLU A 171 9.98 15.66 17.68
C GLU A 171 9.23 15.04 16.51
N GLN A 172 8.82 15.91 15.59
CA GLN A 172 8.07 15.60 14.39
C GLN A 172 8.76 14.46 13.63
N PRO A 173 8.02 13.40 13.23
CA PRO A 173 8.60 12.33 12.43
C PRO A 173 9.16 12.94 11.14
N THR A 174 10.41 12.68 10.89
CA THR A 174 11.11 13.04 9.66
C THR A 174 10.40 12.40 8.45
N GLN A 175 10.35 13.10 7.35
CA GLN A 175 9.49 13.03 6.17
C GLN A 175 9.44 11.70 5.38
N ASN A 176 9.84 10.54 5.91
CA ASN A 176 9.85 9.25 5.19
C ASN A 176 9.59 8.01 6.06
N GLU A 177 9.25 8.16 7.32
CA GLU A 177 8.91 7.00 8.15
C GLU A 177 7.39 6.85 8.17
N LEU A 178 6.91 5.75 7.61
CA LEU A 178 5.58 5.22 7.92
C LEU A 178 5.52 5.04 9.44
N PRO A 179 4.45 5.51 10.12
CA PRO A 179 4.32 5.33 11.55
C PRO A 179 4.49 3.85 11.88
N GLY A 180 5.25 3.58 12.92
CA GLY A 180 5.77 2.28 13.26
C GLY A 180 4.76 1.14 13.19
N ASP A 181 5.26 0.01 12.76
CA ASP A 181 4.55 -1.25 12.70
C ASP A 181 3.85 -1.53 14.03
N LEU A 182 2.53 -1.57 14.05
CA LEU A 182 1.71 -1.87 15.23
C LEU A 182 1.71 -3.37 15.56
N SER A 183 2.80 -4.07 15.25
CA SER A 183 2.97 -5.52 15.50
C SER A 183 2.76 -5.92 16.96
N ALA A 184 2.86 -4.97 17.87
CA ALA A 184 2.75 -5.17 19.29
C ALA A 184 1.35 -5.56 19.80
N VAL A 185 0.29 -5.20 19.08
CA VAL A 185 -1.11 -5.52 19.48
C VAL A 185 -1.46 -6.98 19.32
N THR A 186 -0.69 -7.72 18.59
CA THR A 186 -1.03 -9.07 18.14
C THR A 186 -0.98 -10.14 19.22
N ASP A 187 -0.27 -9.90 20.31
CA ASP A 187 -0.17 -10.84 21.44
C ASP A 187 -1.19 -10.56 22.56
N ASP A 188 -1.88 -9.41 22.52
CA ASP A 188 -2.93 -9.09 23.51
C ASP A 188 -4.28 -9.68 23.07
N LEU A 189 -4.66 -10.81 23.70
CA LEU A 189 -5.92 -11.51 23.46
C LEU A 189 -7.14 -10.58 23.50
N THR A 190 -7.20 -9.68 24.48
CA THR A 190 -8.34 -8.79 24.64
C THR A 190 -8.47 -7.81 23.48
N SER A 191 -7.35 -7.24 23.05
CA SER A 191 -7.32 -6.33 21.88
C SER A 191 -7.72 -7.06 20.60
N GLN A 192 -7.23 -8.28 20.38
CA GLN A 192 -7.63 -9.09 19.22
C GLN A 192 -9.13 -9.38 19.21
N LEU A 193 -9.72 -9.69 20.37
CA LEU A 193 -11.16 -9.93 20.49
C LEU A 193 -11.97 -8.66 20.18
N TYR A 194 -11.58 -7.48 20.69
CA TYR A 194 -12.25 -6.21 20.40
C TYR A 194 -12.15 -5.86 18.91
N ILE A 195 -10.97 -6.03 18.29
CA ILE A 195 -10.78 -5.77 16.86
C ILE A 195 -11.66 -6.70 16.03
N LYS A 196 -11.69 -8.01 16.33
CA LYS A 196 -12.57 -8.96 15.64
C LYS A 196 -14.05 -8.60 15.80
N ALA A 197 -14.47 -8.24 17.01
CA ALA A 197 -15.84 -7.81 17.27
C ALA A 197 -16.23 -6.59 16.42
N SER A 198 -15.36 -5.57 16.36
CA SER A 198 -15.59 -4.36 15.55
C SER A 198 -15.61 -4.67 14.05
N LEU A 199 -14.72 -5.55 13.56
CA LEU A 199 -14.72 -5.99 12.16
C LEU A 199 -16.01 -6.80 11.82
N LEU A 200 -16.45 -7.69 12.71
CA LEU A 200 -17.72 -8.43 12.53
C LEU A 200 -18.93 -7.50 12.54
N PHE A 201 -18.95 -6.52 13.44
CA PHE A 201 -19.99 -5.50 13.47
C PHE A 201 -20.04 -4.68 12.18
N LEU A 202 -18.87 -4.33 11.63
CA LEU A 202 -18.75 -3.65 10.35
C LEU A 202 -19.33 -4.51 9.21
N LEU A 203 -18.99 -5.82 9.15
CA LEU A 203 -19.56 -6.73 8.16
C LEU A 203 -21.08 -6.87 8.31
N ALA A 204 -21.58 -6.99 9.55
CA ALA A 204 -23.02 -7.08 9.84
C ALA A 204 -23.76 -5.83 9.35
N THR A 205 -23.24 -4.64 9.65
CA THR A 205 -23.82 -3.35 9.19
C THR A 205 -23.83 -3.25 7.67
N LEU A 206 -22.72 -3.61 6.99
CA LEU A 206 -22.68 -3.63 5.52
C LEU A 206 -23.68 -4.63 4.94
N SER A 207 -23.86 -5.79 5.56
CA SER A 207 -24.82 -6.82 5.13
C SER A 207 -26.25 -6.37 5.34
N GLU A 208 -26.60 -5.77 6.49
CA GLU A 208 -27.92 -5.23 6.79
C GLU A 208 -28.38 -4.21 5.74
N HIS A 209 -27.46 -3.33 5.34
CA HIS A 209 -27.71 -2.32 4.31
C HIS A 209 -27.51 -2.81 2.88
N ARG A 210 -27.26 -4.11 2.66
CA ARG A 210 -27.06 -4.76 1.33
C ARG A 210 -25.99 -4.08 0.48
N LEU A 211 -24.88 -3.69 1.11
CA LEU A 211 -23.81 -2.91 0.48
C LEU A 211 -22.75 -3.78 -0.21
N PHE A 212 -22.76 -5.09 -0.01
CA PHE A 212 -21.92 -6.00 -0.75
C PHE A 212 -22.42 -6.21 -2.18
N THR A 213 -21.50 -6.25 -3.14
CA THR A 213 -21.82 -6.47 -4.55
C THR A 213 -21.09 -7.69 -5.12
N PRO A 214 -21.71 -8.47 -6.03
CA PRO A 214 -20.99 -9.51 -6.77
C PRO A 214 -19.88 -8.89 -7.63
N THR A 215 -18.81 -9.66 -7.84
CA THR A 215 -17.70 -9.25 -8.72
C THR A 215 -18.10 -9.42 -10.19
N GLU A 216 -17.91 -8.37 -10.99
CA GLU A 216 -18.12 -8.42 -12.44
C GLU A 216 -16.85 -8.94 -13.15
N ALA A 217 -17.01 -9.94 -14.03
CA ALA A 217 -15.90 -10.63 -14.67
C ALA A 217 -15.04 -9.74 -15.60
N ASP A 218 -15.61 -8.71 -16.24
CA ASP A 218 -14.92 -7.87 -17.23
C ASP A 218 -13.97 -6.84 -16.58
N TYR A 219 -14.26 -6.47 -15.35
CA TYR A 219 -13.43 -5.51 -14.59
C TYR A 219 -12.11 -6.15 -14.12
N ASP A 220 -12.12 -7.42 -13.77
CA ASP A 220 -10.96 -8.15 -13.27
C ASP A 220 -9.88 -8.35 -14.33
N LYS A 221 -10.25 -8.52 -15.61
CA LYS A 221 -9.28 -8.78 -16.68
C LYS A 221 -8.29 -7.64 -16.87
N ARG A 222 -8.74 -6.39 -16.89
CA ARG A 222 -7.84 -5.22 -17.07
C ARG A 222 -6.85 -5.06 -15.92
N VAL A 223 -7.28 -5.37 -14.71
CA VAL A 223 -6.43 -5.34 -13.52
C VAL A 223 -5.40 -6.46 -13.58
N GLU A 224 -5.83 -7.68 -13.94
CA GLU A 224 -4.91 -8.80 -14.12
C GLU A 224 -3.91 -8.58 -15.26
N ASP A 225 -4.35 -7.97 -16.36
CA ASP A 225 -3.46 -7.58 -17.47
C ASP A 225 -2.36 -6.61 -16.99
N ILE A 226 -2.72 -5.58 -16.23
CA ILE A 226 -1.72 -4.65 -15.65
C ILE A 226 -0.79 -5.36 -14.68
N LYS A 227 -1.31 -6.20 -13.78
CA LYS A 227 -0.50 -6.97 -12.83
C LYS A 227 0.50 -7.88 -13.55
N ALA A 228 0.07 -8.55 -14.61
CA ALA A 228 0.94 -9.40 -15.43
C ALA A 228 2.10 -8.58 -16.04
N VAL A 229 1.81 -7.42 -16.63
CA VAL A 229 2.84 -6.52 -17.20
C VAL A 229 3.80 -6.03 -16.11
N LEU A 230 3.29 -5.63 -14.95
CA LEU A 230 4.11 -5.12 -13.86
C LEU A 230 5.00 -6.21 -13.26
N THR A 231 4.49 -7.44 -13.16
CA THR A 231 5.26 -8.62 -12.77
C THR A 231 6.36 -8.91 -13.77
N TYR A 232 6.05 -8.88 -15.08
CA TYR A 232 7.05 -9.07 -16.13
C TYR A 232 8.17 -8.03 -16.05
N ILE A 233 7.84 -6.74 -15.87
CA ILE A 233 8.85 -5.67 -15.71
C ILE A 233 9.74 -5.94 -14.49
N LYS A 234 9.15 -6.35 -13.39
CA LYS A 234 9.86 -6.69 -12.14
C LYS A 234 10.87 -7.82 -12.36
N ASP A 235 10.45 -8.87 -13.03
CA ASP A 235 11.26 -10.07 -13.18
C ASP A 235 12.36 -9.89 -14.24
N ASN A 236 12.14 -8.97 -15.21
CA ASN A 236 13.01 -8.75 -16.33
C ASN A 236 13.69 -7.37 -16.39
N TYR A 237 13.61 -6.52 -15.35
CA TYR A 237 14.13 -5.14 -15.41
C TYR A 237 15.63 -5.05 -15.69
N LYS A 238 16.41 -6.08 -15.38
CA LYS A 238 17.85 -6.17 -15.65
C LYS A 238 18.15 -6.31 -17.13
N GLU A 239 17.21 -6.85 -17.87
CA GLU A 239 17.32 -7.12 -19.29
C GLU A 239 16.76 -5.97 -20.14
N LYS A 240 16.99 -6.05 -21.46
CA LYS A 240 16.37 -5.11 -22.38
C LYS A 240 14.90 -5.46 -22.57
N ILE A 241 14.02 -4.61 -22.10
CA ILE A 241 12.57 -4.76 -22.23
C ILE A 241 12.09 -3.94 -23.44
N TYR A 242 11.38 -4.59 -24.37
CA TYR A 242 10.74 -3.94 -25.49
C TYR A 242 9.25 -3.70 -25.20
N ILE A 243 8.70 -2.63 -25.76
CA ILE A 243 7.27 -2.33 -25.60
C ILE A 243 6.41 -3.42 -26.24
N SER A 244 6.88 -4.00 -27.36
CA SER A 244 6.25 -5.15 -28.02
C SER A 244 6.06 -6.34 -27.07
N ASP A 245 7.08 -6.65 -26.26
CA ASP A 245 7.04 -7.80 -25.35
C ASP A 245 5.99 -7.58 -24.26
N LEU A 246 5.93 -6.36 -23.71
CA LEU A 246 4.92 -5.98 -22.71
C LEU A 246 3.50 -6.01 -23.28
N ALA A 247 3.32 -5.51 -24.50
CA ALA A 247 2.04 -5.52 -25.20
C ALA A 247 1.56 -6.95 -25.50
N ALA A 248 2.50 -7.83 -25.88
CA ALA A 248 2.21 -9.24 -26.16
C ALA A 248 1.75 -10.02 -24.93
N GLN A 249 2.24 -9.67 -23.69
CA GLN A 249 1.78 -10.31 -22.44
C GLN A 249 0.27 -10.25 -22.25
N ILE A 250 -0.36 -9.21 -22.78
CA ILE A 250 -1.80 -8.97 -22.64
C ILE A 250 -2.54 -8.90 -23.98
N SER A 251 -1.92 -9.43 -25.04
CA SER A 251 -2.50 -9.51 -26.39
C SER A 251 -2.98 -8.17 -26.95
N LEU A 252 -2.24 -7.08 -26.69
CA LEU A 252 -2.51 -5.75 -27.22
C LEU A 252 -1.46 -5.34 -28.24
N ASN A 253 -1.81 -4.42 -29.17
CA ASN A 253 -0.81 -3.73 -29.97
C ASN A 253 -0.08 -2.66 -29.14
N GLU A 254 1.14 -2.29 -29.53
CA GLU A 254 2.01 -1.37 -28.77
C GLU A 254 1.38 0.00 -28.51
N GLN A 255 0.69 0.57 -29.49
CA GLN A 255 0.08 1.91 -29.36
C GLN A 255 -1.07 1.90 -28.35
N TYR A 256 -1.93 0.89 -28.41
CA TYR A 256 -3.02 0.72 -27.47
C TYR A 256 -2.49 0.41 -26.07
N PHE A 257 -1.49 -0.49 -25.98
CA PHE A 257 -0.81 -0.81 -24.73
C PHE A 257 -0.22 0.43 -24.04
N CYS A 258 0.52 1.27 -24.76
CA CYS A 258 1.10 2.48 -24.17
C CYS A 258 0.03 3.42 -23.58
N ARG A 259 -1.11 3.59 -24.27
CA ARG A 259 -2.24 4.39 -23.77
C ARG A 259 -2.91 3.74 -22.57
N PHE A 260 -3.15 2.44 -22.66
CA PHE A 260 -3.72 1.63 -21.58
C PHE A 260 -2.85 1.70 -20.32
N PHE A 261 -1.54 1.43 -20.44
CA PHE A 261 -0.60 1.46 -19.33
C PHE A 261 -0.50 2.87 -18.71
N LYS A 262 -0.42 3.92 -19.55
CA LYS A 262 -0.37 5.31 -19.06
C LYS A 262 -1.66 5.70 -18.33
N LYS A 263 -2.82 5.24 -18.80
CA LYS A 263 -4.09 5.44 -18.12
C LYS A 263 -4.12 4.72 -16.76
N ALA A 264 -3.60 3.48 -16.71
CA ALA A 264 -3.59 2.64 -15.52
C ALA A 264 -2.62 3.13 -14.44
N ILE A 265 -1.40 3.53 -14.84
CA ILE A 265 -0.26 3.79 -13.94
C ILE A 265 0.06 5.29 -13.82
N GLY A 266 -0.55 6.12 -14.68
CA GLY A 266 -0.28 7.56 -14.75
C GLY A 266 1.04 7.91 -15.47
N ARG A 267 1.80 6.94 -15.97
CA ARG A 267 3.13 7.07 -16.60
C ARG A 267 3.25 6.16 -17.80
N THR A 268 4.14 6.51 -18.73
CA THR A 268 4.45 5.60 -19.84
C THR A 268 5.21 4.36 -19.33
N PRO A 269 5.16 3.22 -20.06
CA PRO A 269 5.90 2.02 -19.68
C PRO A 269 7.40 2.26 -19.50
N MET A 270 8.04 3.05 -20.38
CA MET A 270 9.47 3.34 -20.29
C MET A 270 9.82 4.23 -19.08
N GLU A 271 8.97 5.21 -18.74
CA GLU A 271 9.14 6.02 -17.53
C GLU A 271 9.05 5.13 -16.29
N TYR A 272 8.09 4.20 -16.26
CA TYR A 272 7.93 3.27 -15.16
C TYR A 272 9.13 2.31 -15.02
N ILE A 273 9.62 1.72 -16.12
CA ILE A 273 10.81 0.85 -16.13
C ILE A 273 12.03 1.61 -15.61
N ASN A 274 12.25 2.84 -16.07
CA ASN A 274 13.37 3.65 -15.61
C ASN A 274 13.26 4.01 -14.13
N GLU A 275 12.09 4.36 -13.65
CA GLU A 275 11.87 4.61 -12.21
C GLU A 275 12.13 3.35 -11.37
N TYR A 276 11.66 2.20 -11.84
CA TYR A 276 11.91 0.92 -11.19
C TYR A 276 13.43 0.62 -11.10
N ARG A 277 14.16 0.79 -12.21
CA ARG A 277 15.62 0.61 -12.28
C ARG A 277 16.36 1.55 -11.32
N ILE A 278 15.98 2.83 -11.29
CA ILE A 278 16.60 3.80 -10.37
C ILE A 278 16.30 3.45 -8.91
N LYS A 279 15.12 2.94 -8.60
CA LYS A 279 14.79 2.44 -7.26
C LYS A 279 15.73 1.29 -6.85
N GLN A 280 15.97 0.31 -7.74
CA GLN A 280 16.93 -0.78 -7.49
C GLN A 280 18.36 -0.25 -7.35
N THR A 281 18.75 0.73 -8.17
CA THR A 281 20.04 1.41 -8.08
C THR A 281 20.26 2.02 -6.70
N ARG A 282 19.28 2.75 -6.17
CA ARG A 282 19.38 3.37 -4.83
C ARG A 282 19.64 2.30 -3.77
N ARG A 283 18.90 1.21 -3.82
CA ARG A 283 19.08 0.07 -2.92
C ARG A 283 20.50 -0.49 -2.98
N LEU A 284 21.02 -0.79 -4.19
CA LEU A 284 22.40 -1.30 -4.34
C LEU A 284 23.46 -0.30 -3.88
N LEU A 285 23.23 1.00 -4.06
CA LEU A 285 24.12 2.05 -3.56
C LEU A 285 24.19 2.10 -2.02
N GLU A 286 23.10 1.78 -1.35
CA GLU A 286 22.97 1.75 0.12
C GLU A 286 23.55 0.45 0.71
N GLU A 287 23.27 -0.70 0.05
CA GLU A 287 23.53 -2.04 0.59
C GLU A 287 24.88 -2.65 0.14
N SER A 288 25.52 -2.11 -0.89
CA SER A 288 26.73 -2.72 -1.47
C SER A 288 27.87 -1.73 -1.74
N ASP A 289 29.09 -2.27 -1.87
CA ASP A 289 30.30 -1.55 -2.28
C ASP A 289 30.60 -1.66 -3.79
N LEU A 290 29.68 -2.22 -4.57
CA LEU A 290 29.85 -2.41 -6.00
C LEU A 290 30.22 -1.10 -6.70
N PRO A 291 31.14 -1.12 -7.69
CA PRO A 291 31.41 0.02 -8.56
C PRO A 291 30.12 0.58 -9.19
N ILE A 292 30.07 1.89 -9.40
CA ILE A 292 28.90 2.54 -10.03
C ILE A 292 28.61 1.97 -11.43
N THR A 293 29.63 1.58 -12.15
CA THR A 293 29.53 0.93 -13.47
C THR A 293 28.81 -0.43 -13.37
N ASP A 294 29.14 -1.21 -12.36
CA ASP A 294 28.56 -2.54 -12.16
C ASP A 294 27.10 -2.44 -11.71
N ILE A 295 26.78 -1.49 -10.81
CA ILE A 295 25.39 -1.18 -10.45
C ILE A 295 24.59 -0.72 -11.67
N CYS A 296 25.18 0.09 -12.55
CA CYS A 296 24.56 0.50 -13.81
C CYS A 296 24.12 -0.72 -14.64
N LEU A 297 25.01 -1.69 -14.83
CA LEU A 297 24.73 -2.91 -15.58
C LEU A 297 23.71 -3.81 -14.86
N GLU A 298 23.91 -4.05 -13.56
CA GLU A 298 23.00 -4.85 -12.72
C GLU A 298 21.57 -4.30 -12.67
N CYS A 299 21.41 -2.99 -12.90
CA CYS A 299 20.09 -2.36 -12.99
C CYS A 299 19.54 -2.24 -14.42
N GLY A 300 20.15 -2.93 -15.39
CA GLY A 300 19.66 -3.02 -16.77
C GLY A 300 19.94 -1.79 -17.64
N TYR A 301 20.95 -0.99 -17.29
CA TYR A 301 21.41 0.11 -18.14
C TYR A 301 22.66 -0.30 -18.92
N ASN A 302 22.56 -0.30 -20.25
CA ASN A 302 23.68 -0.60 -21.14
C ASN A 302 24.56 0.63 -21.48
N ASN A 303 24.17 1.81 -20.97
CA ASN A 303 24.88 3.07 -21.23
C ASN A 303 24.98 3.89 -19.95
N LEU A 304 26.20 4.11 -19.48
CA LEU A 304 26.47 4.86 -18.25
C LEU A 304 25.97 6.31 -18.31
N GLY A 305 26.08 6.97 -19.46
CA GLY A 305 25.62 8.37 -19.62
C GLY A 305 24.11 8.49 -19.48
N ASN A 306 23.35 7.54 -20.05
CA ASN A 306 21.90 7.47 -19.91
C ASN A 306 21.50 7.20 -18.43
N PHE A 307 22.19 6.25 -17.79
CA PHE A 307 22.01 5.93 -16.38
C PHE A 307 22.22 7.15 -15.47
N LEU A 308 23.35 7.85 -15.62
CA LEU A 308 23.67 9.03 -14.80
C LEU A 308 22.65 10.15 -14.98
N ARG A 309 22.16 10.36 -16.22
CA ARG A 309 21.13 11.34 -16.51
C ARG A 309 19.79 10.99 -15.85
N GLU A 310 19.33 9.74 -15.98
CA GLU A 310 18.08 9.27 -15.38
C GLU A 310 18.17 9.28 -13.84
N PHE A 311 19.29 8.85 -13.26
CA PHE A 311 19.49 8.88 -11.82
C PHE A 311 19.41 10.30 -11.28
N ARG A 312 20.15 11.25 -11.91
CA ARG A 312 20.13 12.65 -11.49
C ARG A 312 18.75 13.31 -11.67
N LYS A 313 18.03 12.97 -12.73
CA LYS A 313 16.66 13.45 -12.98
C LYS A 313 15.71 13.06 -11.85
N GLN A 314 15.84 11.85 -11.31
CA GLN A 314 14.92 11.31 -10.31
C GLN A 314 15.35 11.59 -8.86
N THR A 315 16.64 11.72 -8.59
CA THR A 315 17.18 11.88 -7.21
C THR A 315 17.73 13.27 -6.93
N GLY A 316 17.93 14.10 -7.94
CA GLY A 316 18.58 15.42 -7.84
C GLY A 316 20.11 15.38 -7.68
N THR A 317 20.69 14.18 -7.49
CA THR A 317 22.13 14.02 -7.18
C THR A 317 22.80 12.98 -8.09
N THR A 318 24.13 12.87 -8.05
CA THR A 318 24.83 11.77 -8.74
C THR A 318 24.83 10.50 -7.88
N PRO A 319 24.96 9.28 -8.48
CA PRO A 319 25.03 8.05 -7.71
C PRO A 319 26.12 8.03 -6.63
N LEU A 320 27.29 8.61 -6.94
CA LEU A 320 28.40 8.69 -6.00
C LEU A 320 28.10 9.63 -4.81
N GLN A 321 27.46 10.76 -5.07
CA GLN A 321 27.03 11.69 -4.01
C GLN A 321 25.93 11.05 -3.15
N TYR A 322 24.96 10.39 -3.78
CA TYR A 322 23.90 9.67 -3.10
C TYR A 322 24.46 8.60 -2.15
N ARG A 323 25.41 7.76 -2.59
CA ARG A 323 26.08 6.76 -1.74
C ARG A 323 26.80 7.39 -0.54
N LYS A 324 27.48 8.51 -0.75
CA LYS A 324 28.16 9.21 0.35
C LYS A 324 27.19 9.79 1.39
N GLN A 325 26.04 10.26 0.94
CA GLN A 325 25.00 10.84 1.82
C GLN A 325 24.29 9.75 2.62
N SER A 326 23.83 8.67 1.99
CA SER A 326 23.12 7.57 2.66
C SER A 326 23.98 6.89 3.72
N ARG A 327 25.31 6.75 3.50
CA ARG A 327 26.21 6.15 4.49
C ARG A 327 26.58 7.05 5.67
N LYS A 328 26.55 8.36 5.51
CA LYS A 328 26.77 9.30 6.63
C LYS A 328 25.63 9.26 7.65
N VAL A 329 24.40 9.00 7.22
CA VAL A 329 23.22 8.91 8.09
C VAL A 329 23.23 7.63 8.94
N ILE A 330 23.93 6.56 8.50
CA ILE A 330 24.00 5.29 9.25
C ILE A 330 25.05 5.32 10.36
N ILE A 331 26.01 6.26 10.32
CA ILE A 331 27.16 6.34 11.25
C ILE A 331 26.96 7.45 12.32
N SER A 332 25.98 8.30 12.16
CA SER A 332 25.55 9.31 13.14
C SER A 332 24.34 8.84 13.95
#